data_9de27ee4d5583ed087582c0b7fed0170
#
_entry.id   9de27ee4d5583ed087582c0b7fed0170
#
_cell.length_a   1.000
_cell.length_b   1.000
_cell.length_c   1.000
_cell.angle_alpha   90.00
_cell.angle_beta   90.00
_cell.angle_gamma   90.00
#
_symmetry.space_group_name_H-M   'P 1'
#
loop_
_entity.id
_entity.type
_entity.pdbx_description
1 polymer ?
#
loop_
_entity_poly.entity_id
_entity_poly.type
_entity_poly.pdbx_seq_one_letter_code
_entity_poly.pdbx_strand_id
1 'polypeptide(L)'
;MRHRIRAAALIVKDDTILLVQHLHPDTGEVWWVPPGGGVETADSSVFDCARRETFEETGLDVKLSRIVYIREFVDQENDAHNLELFINSTAFSGELTIRHIQGGGPDEHYIEDVRWVHRDDLHNLLIYPEVLQDQFWDDLAQGFPQTKYLGKSSG
;
A
#
# COMPACT_ATOMS: atom_id res chain seq x y z
N MET A 1 7.00 -16.68 -15.33
CA MET A 1 6.35 -15.76 -14.38
C MET A 1 7.35 -15.32 -13.32
N ARG A 2 7.45 -14.02 -13.12
CA ARG A 2 8.31 -13.42 -12.11
C ARG A 2 7.62 -13.45 -10.75
N HIS A 3 8.39 -13.73 -9.69
CA HIS A 3 7.88 -13.65 -8.32
C HIS A 3 8.44 -12.40 -7.66
N ARG A 4 7.57 -11.58 -7.08
CA ARG A 4 7.93 -10.33 -6.42
C ARG A 4 7.39 -10.32 -5.00
N ILE A 5 8.14 -9.73 -4.10
CA ILE A 5 7.68 -9.41 -2.75
C ILE A 5 7.45 -7.91 -2.70
N ARG A 6 6.27 -7.51 -2.26
CA ARG A 6 5.90 -6.11 -2.10
C ARG A 6 5.52 -5.86 -0.64
N ALA A 7 5.84 -4.69 -0.14
CA ALA A 7 5.50 -4.30 1.22
C ALA A 7 4.87 -2.91 1.22
N ALA A 8 3.80 -2.75 1.98
CA ALA A 8 3.05 -1.51 2.07
C ALA A 8 2.73 -1.18 3.52
N ALA A 9 2.58 0.11 3.80
CA ALA A 9 2.26 0.62 5.13
C ALA A 9 0.80 1.02 5.23
N LEU A 10 0.12 0.58 6.29
CA LEU A 10 -1.24 0.99 6.62
C LEU A 10 -1.16 2.12 7.64
N ILE A 11 -1.48 3.34 7.22
CA ILE A 11 -1.28 4.55 8.01
C ILE A 11 -2.63 5.21 8.23
N VAL A 12 -3.07 5.29 9.49
CA VAL A 12 -4.36 5.83 9.86
C VAL A 12 -4.16 7.12 10.65
N LYS A 13 -4.98 8.12 10.36
CA LYS A 13 -5.07 9.36 11.10
C LYS A 13 -6.54 9.65 11.31
N ASP A 14 -6.99 9.60 12.58
CA ASP A 14 -8.40 9.71 12.93
C ASP A 14 -9.22 8.65 12.16
N ASP A 15 -10.24 9.03 11.43
CA ASP A 15 -11.07 8.12 10.64
C ASP A 15 -10.64 8.07 9.16
N THR A 16 -9.37 8.40 8.88
CA THR A 16 -8.83 8.40 7.51
C THR A 16 -7.67 7.42 7.39
N ILE A 17 -7.48 6.92 6.18
CA ILE A 17 -6.32 6.11 5.81
C ILE A 17 -5.57 6.77 4.66
N LEU A 18 -4.24 6.70 4.68
CA LEU A 18 -3.42 7.25 3.62
C LEU A 18 -3.41 6.32 2.42
N LEU A 19 -3.83 6.82 1.27
CA LEU A 19 -3.87 6.05 0.04
C LEU A 19 -3.18 6.81 -1.08
N VAL A 20 -2.58 6.05 -1.98
CA VAL A 20 -1.91 6.53 -3.18
C VAL A 20 -2.80 6.22 -4.38
N GLN A 21 -3.07 7.23 -5.20
CA GLN A 21 -3.85 7.07 -6.40
C GLN A 21 -2.94 6.65 -7.56
N HIS A 22 -3.31 5.55 -8.20
CA HIS A 22 -2.64 5.06 -9.40
C HIS A 22 -3.54 5.30 -10.61
N LEU A 23 -2.92 5.67 -11.72
CA LEU A 23 -3.61 5.86 -13.00
C LEU A 23 -2.90 5.00 -14.05
N HIS A 24 -3.65 4.11 -14.69
CA HIS A 24 -3.09 3.34 -15.79
C HIS A 24 -2.91 4.25 -17.02
N PRO A 25 -1.67 4.39 -17.55
CA PRO A 25 -1.40 5.37 -18.60
C PRO A 25 -2.12 5.08 -19.92
N ASP A 26 -2.43 3.82 -20.21
CA ASP A 26 -3.05 3.42 -21.47
C ASP A 26 -4.58 3.38 -21.40
N THR A 27 -5.13 2.94 -20.28
CA THR A 27 -6.59 2.73 -20.13
C THR A 27 -7.30 3.85 -19.39
N GLY A 28 -6.57 4.67 -18.62
CA GLY A 28 -7.15 5.70 -17.76
C GLY A 28 -7.80 5.15 -16.49
N GLU A 29 -7.68 3.85 -16.24
CA GLU A 29 -8.21 3.25 -15.02
C GLU A 29 -7.51 3.83 -13.80
N VAL A 30 -8.31 4.16 -12.77
CA VAL A 30 -7.83 4.74 -11.50
C VAL A 30 -8.13 3.78 -10.36
N TRP A 31 -7.13 3.55 -9.51
CA TRP A 31 -7.33 2.76 -8.29
C TRP A 31 -6.46 3.33 -7.17
N TRP A 32 -6.79 2.93 -5.94
CA TRP A 32 -6.12 3.43 -4.75
C TRP A 32 -5.52 2.28 -3.95
N VAL A 33 -4.30 2.47 -3.46
CA VAL A 33 -3.58 1.48 -2.67
C VAL A 33 -2.83 2.16 -1.53
N PRO A 34 -2.50 1.44 -0.45
CA PRO A 34 -1.58 1.97 0.56
C PRO A 34 -0.20 2.23 -0.06
N PRO A 35 0.56 3.18 0.47
CA PRO A 35 1.92 3.40 -0.02
C PRO A 35 2.77 2.15 0.17
N GLY A 36 3.51 1.77 -0.87
CA GLY A 36 4.31 0.55 -0.86
C GLY A 36 4.92 0.26 -2.22
N GLY A 37 5.64 -0.83 -2.31
CA GLY A 37 6.28 -1.24 -3.55
C GLY A 37 7.11 -2.50 -3.38
N GLY A 38 7.90 -2.80 -4.41
CA GLY A 38 8.73 -4.00 -4.45
C GLY A 38 9.96 -3.92 -3.56
N VAL A 39 10.27 -5.03 -2.91
CA VAL A 39 11.50 -5.17 -2.12
C VAL A 39 12.69 -5.10 -3.07
N GLU A 40 13.68 -4.30 -2.69
CA GLU A 40 14.96 -4.16 -3.41
C GLU A 40 16.08 -4.82 -2.61
N THR A 41 17.17 -5.15 -3.30
CA THR A 41 18.33 -5.79 -2.69
C THR A 41 18.92 -4.99 -1.52
N ALA A 42 18.85 -3.66 -1.60
CA ALA A 42 19.37 -2.78 -0.56
C ALA A 42 18.48 -2.70 0.69
N ASP A 43 17.23 -3.16 0.60
CA ASP A 43 16.35 -3.17 1.77
C ASP A 43 16.80 -4.26 2.74
N SER A 44 16.98 -3.92 4.01
CA SER A 44 17.40 -4.88 5.02
C SER A 44 16.27 -5.79 5.49
N SER A 45 15.02 -5.39 5.21
CA SER A 45 13.82 -6.16 5.55
C SER A 45 12.63 -5.64 4.77
N VAL A 46 11.51 -6.35 4.84
CA VAL A 46 10.25 -5.87 4.26
C VAL A 46 9.75 -4.61 4.97
N PHE A 47 10.12 -4.43 6.23
CA PHE A 47 9.80 -3.20 6.97
C PHE A 47 10.55 -2.00 6.40
N ASP A 48 11.83 -2.16 6.09
CA ASP A 48 12.61 -1.10 5.45
C ASP A 48 12.05 -0.74 4.07
N CYS A 49 11.65 -1.75 3.30
CA CYS A 49 10.98 -1.53 2.02
C CYS A 49 9.74 -0.66 2.17
N ALA A 50 8.87 -1.01 3.11
CA ALA A 50 7.63 -0.25 3.34
C ALA A 50 7.93 1.18 3.78
N ARG A 51 8.93 1.38 4.66
CA ARG A 51 9.34 2.73 5.09
C ARG A 51 9.89 3.54 3.93
N ARG A 52 10.77 2.95 3.12
CA ARG A 52 11.38 3.61 1.97
C ARG A 52 10.33 4.02 0.95
N GLU A 53 9.47 3.08 0.56
CA GLU A 53 8.41 3.35 -0.41
C GLU A 53 7.43 4.40 0.10
N THR A 54 7.08 4.35 1.39
CA THR A 54 6.20 5.35 1.99
C THR A 54 6.82 6.75 1.91
N PHE A 55 8.10 6.87 2.24
CA PHE A 55 8.79 8.16 2.16
C PHE A 55 8.86 8.67 0.71
N GLU A 56 9.22 7.79 -0.22
CA GLU A 56 9.31 8.15 -1.64
C GLU A 56 7.96 8.63 -2.21
N GLU A 57 6.87 7.95 -1.84
CA GLU A 57 5.55 8.23 -2.41
C GLU A 57 4.79 9.32 -1.67
N THR A 58 5.03 9.51 -0.39
CA THR A 58 4.21 10.38 0.45
C THR A 58 4.97 11.47 1.20
N GLY A 59 6.29 11.34 1.34
CA GLY A 59 7.09 12.24 2.15
C GLY A 59 7.04 11.96 3.64
N LEU A 60 6.33 10.93 4.09
CA LEU A 60 6.17 10.63 5.51
C LEU A 60 7.18 9.61 5.99
N ASP A 61 7.70 9.85 7.19
CA ASP A 61 8.45 8.87 7.98
C ASP A 61 7.48 8.12 8.85
N VAL A 62 7.51 6.78 8.79
CA VAL A 62 6.57 5.95 9.55
C VAL A 62 7.29 5.01 10.49
N LYS A 63 6.66 4.76 11.63
CA LYS A 63 7.04 3.68 12.54
C LYS A 63 6.11 2.51 12.28
N LEU A 64 6.67 1.36 11.96
CA LEU A 64 5.93 0.16 11.62
C LEU A 64 5.94 -0.82 12.77
N SER A 65 4.84 -1.55 12.94
CA SER A 65 4.65 -2.49 14.02
C SER A 65 4.84 -3.93 13.52
N ARG A 66 3.85 -4.44 12.78
CA ARG A 66 3.87 -5.83 12.34
C ARG A 66 3.04 -6.02 11.09
N ILE A 67 3.27 -7.15 10.43
CA ILE A 67 2.50 -7.57 9.25
C ILE A 67 1.12 -8.00 9.72
N VAL A 68 0.08 -7.34 9.20
CA VAL A 68 -1.31 -7.63 9.59
C VAL A 68 -2.10 -8.32 8.49
N TYR A 69 -1.73 -8.13 7.22
CA TYR A 69 -2.35 -8.82 6.09
C TYR A 69 -1.30 -9.32 5.11
N ILE A 70 -1.61 -10.46 4.51
CA ILE A 70 -0.84 -11.05 3.41
C ILE A 70 -1.81 -11.32 2.27
N ARG A 71 -1.47 -10.86 1.08
CA ARG A 71 -2.28 -11.05 -0.13
C ARG A 71 -1.37 -11.51 -1.27
N GLU A 72 -1.90 -12.36 -2.12
CA GLU A 72 -1.23 -12.71 -3.37
C GLU A 72 -1.98 -12.07 -4.53
N PHE A 73 -1.24 -11.47 -5.45
CA PHE A 73 -1.83 -10.89 -6.64
C PHE A 73 -1.04 -11.29 -7.89
N VAL A 74 -1.72 -11.92 -8.83
CA VAL A 74 -1.13 -12.27 -10.12
C VAL A 74 -1.43 -11.15 -11.12
N ASP A 75 -0.40 -10.44 -11.49
CA ASP A 75 -0.45 -9.38 -12.49
C ASP A 75 -0.22 -10.01 -13.85
N GLN A 76 -1.30 -10.19 -14.61
CA GLN A 76 -1.25 -10.85 -15.92
C GLN A 76 -0.56 -9.99 -16.96
N GLU A 77 -0.72 -8.67 -16.86
CA GLU A 77 -0.11 -7.74 -17.79
C GLU A 77 1.42 -7.79 -17.72
N ASN A 78 1.97 -7.87 -16.53
CA ASN A 78 3.42 -7.88 -16.28
C ASN A 78 3.98 -9.29 -16.05
N ASP A 79 3.17 -10.32 -16.16
CA ASP A 79 3.53 -11.72 -15.92
C ASP A 79 4.26 -11.89 -14.57
N ALA A 80 3.64 -11.39 -13.52
CA ALA A 80 4.22 -11.36 -12.19
C ALA A 80 3.26 -11.92 -11.14
N HIS A 81 3.82 -12.70 -10.22
CA HIS A 81 3.13 -13.17 -9.01
C HIS A 81 3.69 -12.37 -7.84
N ASN A 82 2.85 -11.53 -7.26
CA ASN A 82 3.22 -10.68 -6.14
C ASN A 82 2.74 -11.25 -4.83
N LEU A 83 3.65 -11.37 -3.87
CA LEU A 83 3.31 -11.58 -2.47
C LEU A 83 3.32 -10.21 -1.80
N GLU A 84 2.17 -9.77 -1.32
CA GLU A 84 1.98 -8.44 -0.76
C GLU A 84 1.83 -8.52 0.75
N LEU A 85 2.69 -7.79 1.46
CA LEU A 85 2.70 -7.72 2.91
C LEU A 85 2.23 -6.33 3.33
N PHE A 86 1.17 -6.27 4.14
CA PHE A 86 0.62 -5.02 4.64
C PHE A 86 0.98 -4.87 6.12
N ILE A 87 1.67 -3.79 6.44
CA ILE A 87 2.30 -3.59 7.74
C ILE A 87 1.63 -2.42 8.44
N ASN A 88 1.18 -2.64 9.67
CA ASN A 88 0.53 -1.61 10.46
C ASN A 88 1.53 -0.57 10.94
N SER A 89 1.17 0.70 10.81
CA SER A 89 1.94 1.83 11.31
C SER A 89 1.42 2.25 12.68
N THR A 90 2.32 2.61 13.59
CA THR A 90 1.97 3.09 14.93
C THR A 90 2.14 4.60 15.08
N ALA A 91 2.95 5.22 14.23
CA ALA A 91 3.21 6.65 14.25
C ALA A 91 3.78 7.11 12.91
N PHE A 92 3.61 8.36 12.62
CA PHE A 92 4.22 8.98 11.45
C PHE A 92 4.58 10.44 11.73
N SER A 93 5.49 10.98 10.91
CA SER A 93 5.89 12.39 10.95
C SER A 93 6.23 12.86 9.54
N GLY A 94 6.37 14.17 9.38
CA GLY A 94 6.69 14.78 8.09
C GLY A 94 5.46 15.40 7.43
N GLU A 95 5.67 15.92 6.22
CA GLU A 95 4.62 16.57 5.43
C GLU A 95 4.29 15.73 4.21
N LEU A 96 3.01 15.61 3.92
CA LEU A 96 2.51 14.88 2.76
C LEU A 96 2.96 15.57 1.46
N THR A 97 3.69 14.84 0.62
CA THR A 97 4.20 15.36 -0.65
C THR A 97 4.55 14.22 -1.60
N ILE A 98 4.39 14.43 -2.90
CA ILE A 98 4.81 13.49 -3.94
C ILE A 98 6.14 13.89 -4.58
N ARG A 99 6.84 14.91 -4.03
CA ARG A 99 8.08 15.42 -4.62
C ARG A 99 9.23 14.44 -4.62
N HIS A 100 9.18 13.40 -3.80
CA HIS A 100 10.22 12.38 -3.70
C HIS A 100 10.06 11.22 -4.68
N ILE A 101 9.00 11.23 -5.50
CA ILE A 101 8.80 10.20 -6.52
C ILE A 101 9.79 10.46 -7.65
N GLN A 102 10.64 9.47 -7.91
CA GLN A 102 11.72 9.61 -8.89
C GLN A 102 11.32 9.26 -10.32
N GLY A 103 10.16 8.62 -10.50
CA GLY A 103 9.70 8.20 -11.82
C GLY A 103 10.53 7.09 -12.46
N GLY A 104 11.45 6.50 -11.71
CA GLY A 104 12.36 5.47 -12.22
C GLY A 104 11.94 4.04 -11.95
N GLY A 105 11.01 3.83 -11.06
CA GLY A 105 10.50 2.51 -10.73
C GLY A 105 9.25 2.16 -11.50
N PRO A 106 8.97 0.86 -11.70
CA PRO A 106 7.78 0.43 -12.44
C PRO A 106 6.47 0.92 -11.83
N ASP A 107 6.41 1.03 -10.50
CA ASP A 107 5.20 1.45 -9.78
C ASP A 107 5.00 2.96 -9.79
N GLU A 108 6.06 3.73 -9.89
CA GLU A 108 6.02 5.19 -9.79
C GLU A 108 5.37 5.86 -11.00
N HIS A 109 5.34 5.19 -12.15
CA HIS A 109 4.70 5.70 -13.37
C HIS A 109 3.19 5.86 -13.24
N TYR A 110 2.58 5.15 -12.29
CA TYR A 110 1.12 5.14 -12.11
C TYR A 110 0.64 6.08 -11.03
N ILE A 111 1.56 6.71 -10.28
CA ILE A 111 1.17 7.54 -9.13
C ILE A 111 0.75 8.92 -9.58
N GLU A 112 -0.49 9.32 -9.26
CA GLU A 112 -1.06 10.62 -9.60
C GLU A 112 -1.33 11.50 -8.39
N ASP A 113 -1.62 10.91 -7.22
CA ASP A 113 -2.00 11.66 -6.03
C ASP A 113 -1.82 10.82 -4.78
N VAL A 114 -1.79 11.50 -3.64
CA VAL A 114 -1.74 10.89 -2.31
C VAL A 114 -2.73 11.62 -1.43
N ARG A 115 -3.63 10.90 -0.76
CA ARG A 115 -4.69 11.50 0.06
C ARG A 115 -4.96 10.71 1.32
N TRP A 116 -5.37 11.46 2.36
CA TRP A 116 -6.06 10.90 3.51
C TRP A 116 -7.52 10.73 3.11
N VAL A 117 -7.97 9.48 3.01
CA VAL A 117 -9.34 9.16 2.59
C VAL A 117 -10.15 8.75 3.81
N HIS A 118 -11.30 9.41 4.02
CA HIS A 118 -12.18 9.08 5.14
C HIS A 118 -12.78 7.69 4.95
N ARG A 119 -12.91 6.94 6.05
CA ARG A 119 -13.42 5.57 6.02
C ARG A 119 -14.79 5.44 5.36
N ASP A 120 -15.64 6.45 5.51
CA ASP A 120 -16.98 6.46 4.91
C ASP A 120 -16.96 6.61 3.39
N ASP A 121 -15.86 7.10 2.81
CA ASP A 121 -15.72 7.32 1.38
C ASP A 121 -15.07 6.15 0.63
N LEU A 122 -14.56 5.16 1.37
CA LEU A 122 -13.79 4.06 0.78
C LEU A 122 -14.61 3.18 -0.16
N HIS A 123 -15.92 3.03 0.10
CA HIS A 123 -16.80 2.23 -0.75
C HIS A 123 -17.06 2.86 -2.12
N ASN A 124 -16.77 4.15 -2.27
CA ASN A 124 -16.95 4.88 -3.52
C ASN A 124 -15.74 4.78 -4.45
N LEU A 125 -14.67 4.11 -3.99
CA LEU A 125 -13.39 4.03 -4.69
C LEU A 125 -13.03 2.59 -4.99
N LEU A 126 -12.25 2.41 -6.06
CA LEU A 126 -11.62 1.12 -6.34
C LEU A 126 -10.34 1.04 -5.52
N ILE A 127 -10.34 0.20 -4.50
CA ILE A 127 -9.27 0.11 -3.52
C ILE A 127 -8.75 -1.32 -3.42
N TYR A 128 -7.44 -1.46 -3.34
CA TYR A 128 -6.78 -2.75 -3.08
C TYR A 128 -5.83 -2.61 -1.90
N PRO A 129 -5.81 -3.53 -0.95
CA PRO A 129 -6.72 -4.67 -0.82
C PRO A 129 -8.12 -4.22 -0.38
N GLU A 130 -9.12 -4.94 -0.82
CA GLU A 130 -10.54 -4.59 -0.57
C GLU A 130 -10.90 -4.62 0.92
N VAL A 131 -10.14 -5.34 1.73
CA VAL A 131 -10.32 -5.40 3.20
C VAL A 131 -10.31 -4.01 3.83
N LEU A 132 -9.67 -3.03 3.19
CA LEU A 132 -9.58 -1.65 3.71
C LEU A 132 -10.91 -0.93 3.70
N GLN A 133 -11.91 -1.43 2.97
CA GLN A 133 -13.24 -0.81 2.90
C GLN A 133 -14.11 -1.13 4.13
N ASP A 134 -13.84 -2.24 4.82
CA ASP A 134 -14.71 -2.70 5.91
C ASP A 134 -13.96 -3.39 7.05
N GLN A 135 -13.51 -4.64 6.86
CA GLN A 135 -12.92 -5.48 7.90
C GLN A 135 -11.69 -4.86 8.57
N PHE A 136 -10.90 -4.11 7.82
CA PHE A 136 -9.70 -3.44 8.35
C PHE A 136 -10.02 -2.60 9.60
N TRP A 137 -11.13 -1.87 9.58
CA TRP A 137 -11.48 -0.96 10.68
C TRP A 137 -11.87 -1.71 11.94
N ASP A 138 -12.50 -2.88 11.80
CA ASP A 138 -12.77 -3.76 12.93
C ASP A 138 -11.48 -4.38 13.48
N ASP A 139 -10.60 -4.83 12.60
CA ASP A 139 -9.31 -5.39 12.98
C ASP A 139 -8.44 -4.35 13.69
N LEU A 140 -8.45 -3.11 13.20
CA LEU A 140 -7.74 -1.99 13.81
C LEU A 140 -8.27 -1.72 15.23
N ALA A 141 -9.59 -1.68 15.41
CA ALA A 141 -10.21 -1.45 16.69
C ALA A 141 -9.86 -2.54 17.71
N GLN A 142 -9.63 -3.76 17.25
CA GLN A 142 -9.22 -4.90 18.06
C GLN A 142 -7.71 -5.04 18.24
N GLY A 143 -6.93 -4.13 17.65
CA GLY A 143 -5.47 -4.16 17.73
C GLY A 143 -4.80 -5.24 16.90
N PHE A 144 -5.45 -5.72 15.83
CA PHE A 144 -4.93 -6.77 14.94
C PHE A 144 -4.49 -8.01 15.70
N PRO A 145 -5.42 -8.77 16.29
CA PRO A 145 -5.06 -9.93 17.12
C PRO A 145 -4.30 -11.03 16.37
N GLN A 146 -4.40 -11.05 15.04
CA GLN A 146 -3.68 -12.02 14.21
C GLN A 146 -3.42 -11.46 12.81
N THR A 147 -2.38 -11.98 12.17
CA THR A 147 -2.11 -11.73 10.75
C THR A 147 -3.07 -12.56 9.91
N LYS A 148 -3.74 -11.92 8.94
CA LYS A 148 -4.74 -12.59 8.11
C LYS A 148 -4.27 -12.72 6.67
N TYR A 149 -4.45 -13.92 6.12
CA TYR A 149 -4.24 -14.16 4.70
C TYR A 149 -5.53 -13.80 3.94
N LEU A 150 -5.41 -12.89 2.97
CA LEU A 150 -6.54 -12.35 2.23
C LEU A 150 -6.88 -13.13 0.95
N GLY A 151 -6.06 -14.12 0.62
CA GLY A 151 -6.29 -14.93 -0.57
C GLY A 151 -5.46 -14.49 -1.77
N LYS A 152 -5.72 -15.13 -2.89
CA LYS A 152 -5.05 -14.90 -4.16
C LYS A 152 -6.04 -14.41 -5.19
N SER A 153 -5.71 -13.31 -5.87
CA SER A 153 -6.51 -12.76 -6.96
C SER A 153 -5.64 -12.51 -8.18
N SER A 154 -6.26 -12.20 -9.31
CA SER A 154 -5.54 -11.89 -10.54
C SER A 154 -6.25 -10.77 -11.29
N GLY A 155 -5.46 -10.03 -12.05
CA GLY A 155 -5.99 -8.95 -12.86
C GLY A 155 -5.05 -8.45 -13.93
#